data_a2ba047212f0abf30ea3e2bda00cfd73
#
_entry.id   a2ba047212f0abf30ea3e2bda00cfd73
#
_cell.length_a   1.000
_cell.length_b   1.000
_cell.length_c   1.000
_cell.angle_alpha   90.00
_cell.angle_beta   90.00
_cell.angle_gamma   90.00
#
_symmetry.space_group_name_H-M   'P 1'
#
loop_
_entity.id
_entity.type
_entity.pdbx_description
1 polymer ?
#
loop_
_entity_poly.entity_id
_entity_poly.type
_entity_poly.pdbx_seq_one_letter_code
_entity_poly.pdbx_strand_id
1 'polypeptide(L)'
;MAYRKIEARYVITTPMYLGGHASNVASERMREASFKGALRFWWRALMWNEAWQKAHGDEGKALGLLRQWEGQLFGVAAEKGKDSRASMFRLRCSIQNHEEEKNPDILEGAGWQYLKGQGLDRRMAAFAPGTKITAVLLLHPQIAAEQVDQLLKALVALGLFGGIGARSRRGVGSVAIQSLNINEQPEGVVPHNINELPKTLEWMGVNEKTLQCPLPPFAAFSEESRVDWVNLGVSEFGCQFMNWRGYYERDCRRVKEKPKKKKIPAFKQDHDNMMDVVNGILPAYPPKRAVFGLPHNYFFKSIFEKLLQQGFDKRRARKMASVYVNYGSAFDKEKAKHERHASPLLVHFHDVHNIQGIMLTFLPSRFVEDQLAMKGKRVVKKPFQPDWQVVHNFMNHMGGKTL
;
A
#
# COMPACT_ATOMS: atom_id res chain seq x y z
N MET A 1 37.41 -8.27 14.00
CA MET A 1 36.16 -7.68 14.51
C MET A 1 35.01 -8.51 13.99
N ALA A 2 34.15 -9.01 14.90
CA ALA A 2 32.96 -9.74 14.49
C ALA A 2 31.98 -8.79 13.81
N TYR A 3 31.46 -9.16 12.63
CA TYR A 3 30.41 -8.42 11.97
C TYR A 3 29.18 -8.36 12.87
N ARG A 4 28.60 -7.18 13.06
CA ARG A 4 27.29 -7.05 13.69
C ARG A 4 26.24 -7.66 12.78
N LYS A 5 25.35 -8.47 13.33
CA LYS A 5 24.28 -9.16 12.62
C LYS A 5 22.95 -8.68 13.19
N ILE A 6 22.04 -8.22 12.30
CA ILE A 6 20.62 -8.06 12.63
C ILE A 6 19.88 -9.23 12.02
N GLU A 7 19.03 -9.88 12.83
CA GLU A 7 18.13 -10.94 12.37
C GLU A 7 16.69 -10.56 12.70
N ALA A 8 15.87 -10.41 11.67
CA ALA A 8 14.44 -10.16 11.79
C ALA A 8 13.65 -11.37 11.27
N ARG A 9 12.74 -11.87 12.08
CA ARG A 9 11.85 -12.98 11.72
C ARG A 9 10.43 -12.47 11.54
N TYR A 10 9.82 -12.91 10.44
CA TYR A 10 8.45 -12.55 10.08
C TYR A 10 7.65 -13.79 9.80
N VAL A 11 6.32 -13.66 9.92
CA VAL A 11 5.36 -14.63 9.43
C VAL A 11 4.47 -13.96 8.36
N ILE A 12 4.18 -14.68 7.31
CA ILE A 12 3.21 -14.27 6.29
C ILE A 12 1.81 -14.48 6.89
N THR A 13 1.00 -13.44 6.97
CA THR A 13 -0.35 -13.48 7.56
C THR A 13 -1.47 -13.52 6.53
N THR A 14 -1.16 -13.14 5.28
CA THR A 14 -2.07 -13.25 4.13
C THR A 14 -1.29 -13.76 2.91
N PRO A 15 -1.93 -14.47 1.96
CA PRO A 15 -1.24 -15.02 0.79
C PRO A 15 -0.34 -14.01 0.09
N MET A 16 0.93 -14.36 -0.12
CA MET A 16 1.94 -13.47 -0.70
C MET A 16 2.30 -13.88 -2.12
N TYR A 17 1.97 -13.02 -3.10
CA TYR A 17 2.23 -13.22 -4.51
C TYR A 17 3.50 -12.48 -4.93
N LEU A 18 4.58 -13.22 -5.19
CA LEU A 18 5.82 -12.66 -5.71
C LEU A 18 5.89 -12.89 -7.23
N GLY A 19 5.94 -11.80 -8.01
CA GLY A 19 6.16 -11.89 -9.44
C GLY A 19 7.56 -12.47 -9.74
N GLY A 20 7.62 -13.55 -10.53
CA GLY A 20 8.85 -14.14 -11.06
C GLY A 20 9.04 -13.82 -12.55
N HIS A 21 10.22 -14.11 -13.10
CA HIS A 21 10.51 -13.96 -14.54
C HIS A 21 9.76 -14.99 -15.39
N ALA A 22 9.39 -16.13 -14.80
CA ALA A 22 8.45 -17.10 -15.33
C ALA A 22 7.19 -17.05 -14.46
N SER A 23 6.10 -16.59 -15.02
CA SER A 23 4.82 -16.32 -14.35
C SER A 23 4.11 -17.55 -13.76
N ASN A 24 4.72 -18.72 -13.80
CA ASN A 24 4.08 -20.00 -13.50
C ASN A 24 4.74 -20.80 -12.36
N VAL A 25 5.83 -20.31 -11.78
CA VAL A 25 6.50 -21.00 -10.68
C VAL A 25 6.59 -20.03 -9.51
N ALA A 26 6.06 -20.44 -8.34
CA ALA A 26 6.39 -19.79 -7.10
C ALA A 26 7.91 -19.78 -7.02
N SER A 27 8.52 -18.62 -6.91
CA SER A 27 9.94 -18.55 -6.65
C SER A 27 10.14 -19.26 -5.30
N GLU A 28 10.78 -20.41 -5.27
CA GLU A 28 11.13 -21.15 -4.03
C GLU A 28 11.95 -20.29 -3.07
N ARG A 29 12.33 -19.10 -3.51
CA ARG A 29 13.17 -18.16 -2.76
C ARG A 29 12.55 -16.76 -2.75
N MET A 30 12.55 -16.19 -1.58
CA MET A 30 12.31 -14.77 -1.45
C MET A 30 13.47 -14.00 -2.09
N ARG A 31 13.16 -13.09 -3.03
CA ARG A 31 14.17 -12.23 -3.64
C ARG A 31 14.57 -11.14 -2.65
N GLU A 32 15.84 -11.09 -2.27
CA GLU A 32 16.39 -10.06 -1.40
C GLU A 32 16.10 -8.64 -1.93
N ALA A 33 16.10 -8.47 -3.26
CA ALA A 33 15.78 -7.19 -3.88
C ALA A 33 14.35 -6.72 -3.56
N SER A 34 13.36 -7.64 -3.51
CA SER A 34 11.98 -7.32 -3.15
C SER A 34 11.85 -6.92 -1.68
N PHE A 35 12.53 -7.64 -0.78
CA PHE A 35 12.59 -7.30 0.63
C PHE A 35 13.31 -5.96 0.85
N LYS A 36 14.47 -5.77 0.23
CA LYS A 36 15.26 -4.53 0.30
C LYS A 36 14.45 -3.34 -0.22
N GLY A 37 13.65 -3.52 -1.28
CA GLY A 37 12.76 -2.49 -1.81
C GLY A 37 11.66 -2.08 -0.82
N ALA A 38 11.04 -3.06 -0.14
CA ALA A 38 10.06 -2.80 0.91
C ALA A 38 10.70 -2.12 2.13
N LEU A 39 11.90 -2.57 2.54
CA LEU A 39 12.63 -1.95 3.64
C LEU A 39 13.01 -0.49 3.32
N ARG A 40 13.47 -0.19 2.10
CA ARG A 40 13.76 1.18 1.65
C ARG A 40 12.52 2.07 1.67
N PHE A 41 11.35 1.53 1.32
CA PHE A 41 10.09 2.27 1.39
C PHE A 41 9.80 2.73 2.82
N TRP A 42 9.85 1.80 3.79
CA TRP A 42 9.56 2.12 5.19
C TRP A 42 10.64 3.00 5.80
N TRP A 43 11.90 2.79 5.47
CA TRP A 43 12.98 3.68 5.88
C TRP A 43 12.73 5.12 5.43
N ARG A 44 12.42 5.33 4.14
CA ARG A 44 12.10 6.68 3.61
C ARG A 44 10.87 7.28 4.30
N ALA A 45 9.85 6.47 4.53
CA ALA A 45 8.62 6.92 5.18
C ALA A 45 8.88 7.46 6.60
N LEU A 46 9.78 6.83 7.34
CA LEU A 46 10.17 7.24 8.69
C LEU A 46 11.14 8.43 8.69
N MET A 47 12.09 8.47 7.76
CA MET A 47 13.17 9.45 7.74
C MET A 47 12.79 10.81 7.14
N TRP A 48 11.61 10.93 6.54
CA TRP A 48 11.16 12.17 5.92
C TRP A 48 11.09 13.36 6.91
N ASN A 49 10.48 13.13 8.06
CA ASN A 49 10.34 14.19 9.08
C ASN A 49 11.69 14.70 9.57
N GLU A 50 12.66 13.82 9.80
CA GLU A 50 14.02 14.22 10.20
C GLU A 50 14.73 15.00 9.08
N ALA A 51 14.59 14.55 7.83
CA ALA A 51 15.16 15.26 6.69
C ALA A 51 14.54 16.66 6.53
N TRP A 52 13.24 16.79 6.75
CA TRP A 52 12.53 18.07 6.72
C TRP A 52 13.04 19.04 7.80
N GLN A 53 13.19 18.57 9.03
CA GLN A 53 13.68 19.38 10.13
C GLN A 53 15.13 19.83 9.90
N LYS A 54 16.02 18.92 9.49
CA LYS A 54 17.43 19.25 9.19
C LYS A 54 17.57 20.18 7.97
N ALA A 55 16.60 20.18 7.09
CA ALA A 55 16.53 21.11 5.96
C ALA A 55 15.90 22.47 6.32
N HIS A 56 15.51 22.67 7.58
CA HIS A 56 14.82 23.88 8.04
C HIS A 56 13.59 24.25 7.20
N GLY A 57 12.80 23.24 6.81
CA GLY A 57 11.58 23.40 6.05
C GLY A 57 11.76 23.58 4.52
N ASP A 58 12.97 23.46 4.02
CA ASP A 58 13.25 23.51 2.57
C ASP A 58 13.07 22.11 1.97
N GLU A 59 12.03 21.92 1.18
CA GLU A 59 11.70 20.63 0.56
C GLU A 59 12.80 20.11 -0.36
N GLY A 60 13.39 20.98 -1.18
CA GLY A 60 14.44 20.57 -2.11
C GLY A 60 15.67 20.04 -1.37
N LYS A 61 16.06 20.72 -0.28
CA LYS A 61 17.15 20.27 0.59
C LYS A 61 16.78 19.00 1.33
N ALA A 62 15.55 18.89 1.85
CA ALA A 62 15.07 17.68 2.53
C ALA A 62 15.13 16.44 1.63
N LEU A 63 14.66 16.55 0.38
CA LEU A 63 14.76 15.49 -0.62
C LEU A 63 16.22 15.15 -0.94
N GLY A 64 17.08 16.15 -1.04
CA GLY A 64 18.52 15.98 -1.25
C GLY A 64 19.18 15.20 -0.11
N LEU A 65 18.91 15.58 1.14
CA LEU A 65 19.39 14.88 2.34
C LEU A 65 18.89 13.45 2.40
N LEU A 66 17.59 13.24 2.22
CA LEU A 66 16.99 11.89 2.24
C LEU A 66 17.63 10.98 1.20
N ARG A 67 17.83 11.48 -0.03
CA ARG A 67 18.51 10.74 -1.12
C ARG A 67 19.97 10.42 -0.78
N GLN A 68 20.67 11.36 -0.18
CA GLN A 68 22.05 11.17 0.26
C GLN A 68 22.15 10.08 1.33
N TRP A 69 21.33 10.16 2.38
CA TRP A 69 21.32 9.18 3.48
C TRP A 69 20.91 7.79 3.00
N GLU A 70 19.88 7.72 2.14
CA GLU A 70 19.47 6.46 1.52
C GLU A 70 20.61 5.83 0.72
N GLY A 71 21.31 6.63 -0.08
CA GLY A 71 22.47 6.18 -0.85
C GLY A 71 23.63 5.71 0.01
N GLN A 72 23.87 6.38 1.16
CA GLN A 72 24.88 5.97 2.13
C GLN A 72 24.54 4.62 2.78
N LEU A 73 23.29 4.39 3.15
CA LEU A 73 22.87 3.19 3.86
C LEU A 73 22.62 2.00 2.92
N PHE A 74 21.83 2.21 1.86
CA PHE A 74 21.38 1.14 0.96
C PHE A 74 22.24 0.95 -0.29
N GLY A 75 23.17 1.87 -0.51
CA GLY A 75 23.99 1.88 -1.71
C GLY A 75 23.34 2.54 -2.92
N VAL A 76 24.16 2.95 -3.87
CA VAL A 76 23.74 3.57 -5.14
C VAL A 76 24.40 2.83 -6.29
N ALA A 77 23.63 2.49 -7.33
CA ALA A 77 24.16 1.96 -8.58
C ALA A 77 24.95 3.04 -9.34
N ALA A 78 25.96 2.63 -10.10
CA ALA A 78 26.66 3.53 -10.99
C ALA A 78 25.69 4.09 -12.04
N GLU A 79 25.55 5.41 -12.09
CA GLU A 79 24.95 6.14 -13.18
C GLU A 79 26.07 6.83 -13.99
N LYS A 80 25.84 7.11 -15.28
CA LYS A 80 26.84 7.76 -16.14
C LYS A 80 27.32 9.06 -15.49
N GLY A 81 28.59 9.12 -15.10
CA GLY A 81 29.21 10.29 -14.44
C GLY A 81 29.00 10.41 -12.92
N LYS A 82 28.47 9.37 -12.24
CA LYS A 82 28.35 9.33 -10.78
C LYS A 82 28.99 8.09 -10.19
N ASP A 83 29.61 8.25 -9.03
CA ASP A 83 30.22 7.16 -8.29
C ASP A 83 29.17 6.15 -7.79
N SER A 84 29.49 4.88 -7.90
CA SER A 84 28.73 3.82 -7.22
C SER A 84 29.14 3.73 -5.75
N ARG A 85 28.19 3.39 -4.90
CA ARG A 85 28.47 3.13 -3.47
C ARG A 85 27.86 1.81 -3.05
N ALA A 86 28.63 0.96 -2.38
CA ALA A 86 28.14 -0.27 -1.79
C ALA A 86 27.17 0.04 -0.61
N SER A 87 26.26 -0.87 -0.32
CA SER A 87 25.39 -0.81 0.84
C SER A 87 26.19 -1.04 2.13
N MET A 88 25.78 -0.37 3.22
CA MET A 88 26.35 -0.58 4.57
C MET A 88 25.91 -1.91 5.21
N PHE A 89 25.16 -2.73 4.50
CA PHE A 89 24.79 -4.09 4.92
C PHE A 89 24.60 -5.02 3.73
N ARG A 90 24.80 -6.32 3.97
CA ARG A 90 24.42 -7.39 3.06
C ARG A 90 23.17 -8.07 3.59
N LEU A 91 22.17 -8.22 2.75
CA LEU A 91 20.90 -8.86 3.09
C LEU A 91 20.87 -10.29 2.55
N ARG A 92 20.40 -11.21 3.38
CA ARG A 92 19.98 -12.56 3.00
C ARG A 92 18.59 -12.81 3.52
N CYS A 93 17.75 -13.44 2.71
CA CYS A 93 16.40 -13.85 3.09
C CYS A 93 16.27 -15.35 2.90
N SER A 94 15.75 -16.03 3.93
CA SER A 94 15.38 -17.45 3.85
C SER A 94 13.90 -17.63 4.19
N ILE A 95 13.29 -18.64 3.59
CA ILE A 95 11.90 -19.05 3.85
C ILE A 95 11.95 -20.42 4.51
N GLN A 96 11.16 -20.59 5.56
CA GLN A 96 11.04 -21.84 6.31
C GLN A 96 9.57 -22.23 6.43
N ASN A 97 9.31 -23.53 6.56
CA ASN A 97 7.96 -24.10 6.67
C ASN A 97 7.06 -23.68 5.51
N HIS A 98 7.61 -23.84 4.32
CA HIS A 98 6.90 -23.54 3.08
C HIS A 98 6.07 -24.78 2.72
N GLU A 99 4.76 -24.67 2.85
CA GLU A 99 3.84 -25.56 2.15
C GLU A 99 3.52 -24.90 0.82
N GLU A 100 3.90 -25.55 -0.30
CA GLU A 100 3.44 -25.12 -1.63
C GLU A 100 1.95 -25.40 -1.74
N GLU A 101 1.14 -24.39 -1.45
CA GLU A 101 -0.27 -24.48 -1.81
C GLU A 101 -0.45 -24.17 -3.29
N LYS A 102 -0.77 -25.20 -4.04
CA LYS A 102 -1.24 -25.07 -5.44
C LYS A 102 -2.54 -24.28 -5.56
N ASN A 103 -3.21 -23.99 -4.44
CA ASN A 103 -4.45 -23.22 -4.39
C ASN A 103 -4.39 -22.16 -3.29
N PRO A 104 -3.89 -20.96 -3.58
CA PRO A 104 -3.70 -19.89 -2.58
C PRO A 104 -5.03 -19.23 -2.11
N ASP A 105 -6.18 -19.74 -2.50
CA ASP A 105 -7.50 -19.26 -2.06
C ASP A 105 -7.92 -19.81 -0.68
N ILE A 106 -6.96 -19.89 0.31
CA ILE A 106 -7.24 -20.23 1.71
C ILE A 106 -8.24 -19.23 2.32
N LEU A 107 -8.20 -17.99 1.86
CA LEU A 107 -9.12 -16.95 2.27
C LEU A 107 -10.25 -16.86 1.25
N GLU A 108 -11.44 -17.31 1.66
CA GLU A 108 -12.64 -17.27 0.82
C GLU A 108 -13.47 -15.98 1.06
N GLY A 109 -14.39 -15.73 0.12
CA GLY A 109 -15.38 -14.68 0.24
C GLY A 109 -15.13 -13.45 -0.64
N ALA A 110 -16.20 -12.68 -0.84
CA ALA A 110 -16.19 -11.50 -1.73
C ALA A 110 -15.23 -10.40 -1.24
N GLY A 111 -15.04 -10.29 0.08
CA GLY A 111 -14.13 -9.32 0.68
C GLY A 111 -12.67 -9.60 0.33
N TRP A 112 -12.22 -10.85 0.48
CA TRP A 112 -10.87 -11.23 0.08
C TRP A 112 -10.66 -11.04 -1.44
N GLN A 113 -11.62 -11.48 -2.26
CA GLN A 113 -11.54 -11.30 -3.70
C GLN A 113 -11.46 -9.82 -4.10
N TYR A 114 -12.10 -8.94 -3.34
CA TYR A 114 -12.00 -7.50 -3.55
C TYR A 114 -10.60 -6.95 -3.19
N LEU A 115 -10.00 -7.37 -2.08
CA LEU A 115 -8.64 -6.97 -1.69
C LEU A 115 -7.61 -7.49 -2.68
N LYS A 116 -7.67 -8.76 -3.02
CA LYS A 116 -6.83 -9.42 -4.02
C LYS A 116 -6.97 -8.74 -5.39
N GLY A 117 -8.19 -8.35 -5.77
CA GLY A 117 -8.50 -7.64 -7.00
C GLY A 117 -8.32 -8.49 -8.24
N GLN A 118 -8.70 -7.94 -9.39
CA GLN A 118 -8.54 -8.59 -10.69
C GLN A 118 -7.05 -8.60 -11.09
N GLY A 119 -6.58 -9.71 -11.65
CA GLY A 119 -5.23 -9.85 -12.21
C GLY A 119 -4.22 -10.60 -11.35
N LEU A 120 -4.55 -10.97 -10.11
CA LEU A 120 -3.89 -12.07 -9.42
C LEU A 120 -4.65 -13.34 -9.79
N ASP A 121 -4.29 -13.91 -10.93
CA ASP A 121 -4.95 -15.09 -11.49
C ASP A 121 -4.70 -16.31 -10.56
N ARG A 122 -5.64 -17.25 -10.56
CA ARG A 122 -5.54 -18.55 -9.86
C ARG A 122 -4.29 -19.36 -10.25
N ARG A 123 -3.59 -18.95 -11.30
CA ARG A 123 -2.35 -19.58 -11.80
C ARG A 123 -1.08 -19.05 -11.15
N MET A 124 -1.14 -17.95 -10.39
CA MET A 124 0.04 -17.43 -9.70
C MET A 124 0.20 -18.19 -8.38
N ALA A 125 1.30 -18.89 -8.23
CA ALA A 125 1.66 -19.47 -6.96
C ALA A 125 1.90 -18.37 -5.92
N ALA A 126 1.46 -18.61 -4.68
CA ALA A 126 1.65 -17.71 -3.56
C ALA A 126 2.25 -18.47 -2.38
N PHE A 127 3.00 -17.75 -1.55
CA PHE A 127 3.36 -18.27 -0.24
C PHE A 127 2.14 -18.22 0.68
N ALA A 128 1.87 -19.33 1.35
CA ALA A 128 0.74 -19.47 2.26
C ALA A 128 0.93 -18.64 3.55
N PRO A 129 -0.16 -18.22 4.21
CA PRO A 129 -0.10 -17.74 5.59
C PRO A 129 0.56 -18.79 6.50
N GLY A 130 1.29 -18.34 7.52
CA GLY A 130 2.09 -19.20 8.40
C GLY A 130 3.52 -19.46 7.91
N THR A 131 3.84 -19.21 6.63
CA THR A 131 5.20 -19.26 6.11
C THR A 131 6.10 -18.27 6.84
N LYS A 132 7.25 -18.73 7.31
CA LYS A 132 8.21 -17.91 8.06
C LYS A 132 9.30 -17.37 7.14
N ILE A 133 9.62 -16.09 7.31
CA ILE A 133 10.71 -15.40 6.61
C ILE A 133 11.74 -14.97 7.64
N THR A 134 13.00 -15.34 7.42
CA THR A 134 14.12 -14.81 8.19
C THR A 134 14.95 -13.90 7.29
N ALA A 135 15.06 -12.63 7.69
CA ALA A 135 15.92 -11.65 7.05
C ALA A 135 17.15 -11.39 7.93
N VAL A 136 18.33 -11.64 7.37
CA VAL A 136 19.61 -11.44 8.03
C VAL A 136 20.35 -10.31 7.35
N LEU A 137 20.68 -9.27 8.11
CA LEU A 137 21.51 -8.13 7.68
C LEU A 137 22.89 -8.27 8.32
N LEU A 138 23.91 -8.50 7.51
CA LEU A 138 25.30 -8.45 7.93
C LEU A 138 25.81 -7.02 7.75
N LEU A 139 26.07 -6.36 8.85
CA LEU A 139 26.40 -4.94 8.88
C LEU A 139 27.87 -4.70 8.55
N HIS A 140 28.15 -3.63 7.80
CA HIS A 140 29.51 -3.18 7.56
C HIS A 140 30.17 -2.71 8.89
N PRO A 141 31.46 -2.98 9.15
CA PRO A 141 32.09 -2.56 10.40
C PRO A 141 32.04 -1.07 10.69
N GLN A 142 31.99 -0.24 9.66
CA GLN A 142 31.95 1.23 9.78
C GLN A 142 30.52 1.80 9.81
N ILE A 143 29.47 0.96 9.91
CA ILE A 143 28.09 1.46 10.02
C ILE A 143 27.92 2.25 11.33
N ALA A 144 27.34 3.44 11.24
CA ALA A 144 27.07 4.25 12.42
C ALA A 144 25.92 3.66 13.26
N ALA A 145 25.94 3.90 14.57
CA ALA A 145 24.89 3.43 15.48
C ALA A 145 23.50 3.97 15.09
N GLU A 146 23.43 5.23 14.66
CA GLU A 146 22.21 5.86 14.14
C GLU A 146 21.65 5.13 12.91
N GLN A 147 22.52 4.72 11.98
CA GLN A 147 22.10 3.95 10.81
C GLN A 147 21.58 2.55 11.19
N VAL A 148 22.12 1.96 12.26
CA VAL A 148 21.61 0.69 12.80
C VAL A 148 20.21 0.91 13.37
N ASP A 149 19.99 1.93 14.20
CA ASP A 149 18.68 2.28 14.76
C ASP A 149 17.64 2.53 13.65
N GLN A 150 18.01 3.27 12.59
CA GLN A 150 17.18 3.50 11.43
C GLN A 150 16.77 2.19 10.71
N LEU A 151 17.69 1.22 10.60
CA LEU A 151 17.40 -0.10 10.03
C LEU A 151 16.44 -0.90 10.91
N LEU A 152 16.62 -0.86 12.24
CA LEU A 152 15.73 -1.53 13.18
C LEU A 152 14.31 -0.98 13.07
N LYS A 153 14.16 0.35 13.08
CA LYS A 153 12.88 1.04 12.91
C LYS A 153 12.20 0.65 11.59
N ALA A 154 12.96 0.62 10.50
CA ALA A 154 12.42 0.22 9.19
C ALA A 154 11.99 -1.26 9.12
N LEU A 155 12.73 -2.17 9.79
CA LEU A 155 12.37 -3.59 9.90
C LEU A 155 11.07 -3.76 10.70
N VAL A 156 10.93 -3.06 11.83
CA VAL A 156 9.71 -3.09 12.65
C VAL A 156 8.54 -2.48 11.87
N ALA A 157 8.72 -1.34 11.20
CA ALA A 157 7.69 -0.71 10.39
C ALA A 157 7.20 -1.62 9.24
N LEU A 158 8.11 -2.35 8.58
CA LEU A 158 7.73 -3.35 7.59
C LEU A 158 6.85 -4.44 8.20
N GLY A 159 7.13 -4.86 9.43
CA GLY A 159 6.40 -5.92 10.12
C GLY A 159 5.13 -5.48 10.84
N LEU A 160 4.89 -4.18 11.00
CA LEU A 160 3.67 -3.64 11.60
C LEU A 160 2.70 -3.06 10.56
N PHE A 161 3.23 -2.51 9.46
CA PHE A 161 2.41 -1.77 8.48
C PHE A 161 2.53 -2.33 7.08
N GLY A 162 3.52 -3.20 6.84
CA GLY A 162 3.95 -3.57 5.51
C GLY A 162 3.47 -4.91 5.02
N GLY A 163 3.81 -5.13 3.77
CA GLY A 163 3.63 -6.38 3.07
C GLY A 163 4.57 -6.44 1.88
N ILE A 164 4.76 -7.63 1.33
CA ILE A 164 5.67 -7.87 0.22
C ILE A 164 4.91 -8.53 -0.92
N GLY A 165 5.25 -8.15 -2.14
CA GLY A 165 4.64 -8.69 -3.34
C GLY A 165 3.50 -7.84 -3.91
N ALA A 166 2.67 -8.48 -4.72
CA ALA A 166 1.59 -7.80 -5.42
C ALA A 166 0.47 -7.40 -4.44
N ARG A 167 -0.08 -6.19 -4.62
CA ARG A 167 -1.19 -5.67 -3.80
C ARG A 167 -0.87 -5.49 -2.31
N SER A 168 0.39 -5.38 -1.92
CA SER A 168 0.80 -5.22 -0.52
C SER A 168 0.12 -4.05 0.21
N ARG A 169 -0.19 -2.94 -0.47
CA ARG A 169 -0.97 -1.82 0.13
C ARG A 169 -2.42 -2.19 0.47
N ARG A 170 -2.93 -3.32 -0.01
CA ARG A 170 -4.28 -3.82 0.29
C ARG A 170 -4.29 -4.99 1.28
N GLY A 171 -3.18 -5.21 1.96
CA GLY A 171 -3.03 -6.29 2.91
C GLY A 171 -2.78 -7.67 2.28
N VAL A 172 -2.54 -7.75 0.97
CA VAL A 172 -2.10 -9.00 0.32
C VAL A 172 -0.60 -9.14 0.52
N GLY A 173 -0.15 -10.28 1.04
CA GLY A 173 1.26 -10.49 1.39
C GLY A 173 1.71 -9.69 2.62
N SER A 174 0.84 -9.48 3.59
CA SER A 174 1.20 -8.92 4.90
C SER A 174 2.23 -9.79 5.58
N VAL A 175 3.25 -9.19 6.16
CA VAL A 175 4.35 -9.87 6.87
C VAL A 175 4.47 -9.30 8.27
N ALA A 176 4.04 -10.06 9.27
CA ALA A 176 4.08 -9.63 10.66
C ALA A 176 5.40 -10.00 11.32
N ILE A 177 6.02 -9.05 12.03
CA ILE A 177 7.30 -9.27 12.71
C ILE A 177 7.09 -10.12 13.97
N GLN A 178 7.89 -11.18 14.11
CA GLN A 178 7.88 -12.08 15.27
C GLN A 178 9.01 -11.77 16.25
N SER A 179 10.20 -11.48 15.74
CA SER A 179 11.35 -11.16 16.58
C SER A 179 12.38 -10.34 15.82
N LEU A 180 13.15 -9.58 16.58
CA LEU A 180 14.25 -8.78 16.10
C LEU A 180 15.44 -8.97 17.07
N ASN A 181 16.60 -9.37 16.54
CA ASN A 181 17.78 -9.66 17.31
C ASN A 181 18.99 -8.90 16.74
N ILE A 182 19.88 -8.42 17.62
CA ILE A 182 21.21 -7.92 17.26
C ILE A 182 22.24 -8.85 17.89
N ASN A 183 23.13 -9.43 17.08
CA ASN A 183 24.14 -10.38 17.56
C ASN A 183 23.55 -11.46 18.49
N GLU A 184 22.39 -12.02 18.10
CA GLU A 184 21.65 -13.08 18.82
C GLU A 184 20.97 -12.60 20.13
N GLN A 185 21.10 -11.32 20.50
CA GLN A 185 20.37 -10.75 21.63
C GLN A 185 19.05 -10.13 21.15
N PRO A 186 17.92 -10.42 21.83
CA PRO A 186 16.62 -9.88 21.44
C PRO A 186 16.55 -8.39 21.70
N GLU A 187 15.96 -7.67 20.75
CA GLU A 187 15.59 -6.26 20.89
C GLU A 187 14.14 -6.15 21.40
N GLY A 188 13.95 -5.54 22.54
CA GLY A 188 12.64 -5.40 23.21
C GLY A 188 11.70 -4.38 22.57
N VAL A 189 11.85 -4.11 21.27
CA VAL A 189 11.06 -3.09 20.53
C VAL A 189 9.92 -3.69 19.71
N VAL A 190 9.90 -5.03 19.56
CA VAL A 190 8.81 -5.74 18.87
C VAL A 190 7.64 -5.89 19.86
N PRO A 191 6.44 -5.37 19.55
CA PRO A 191 5.32 -5.45 20.47
C PRO A 191 4.78 -6.88 20.55
N HIS A 192 4.48 -7.33 21.77
CA HIS A 192 3.88 -8.65 22.05
C HIS A 192 2.37 -8.58 22.34
N ASN A 193 1.85 -7.38 22.57
CA ASN A 193 0.44 -7.12 22.74
C ASN A 193 0.09 -5.70 22.27
N ILE A 194 -1.21 -5.45 22.10
CA ILE A 194 -1.71 -4.18 21.54
C ILE A 194 -1.37 -2.95 22.39
N ASN A 195 -1.21 -3.13 23.70
CA ASN A 195 -0.90 -2.00 24.61
C ASN A 195 0.56 -1.51 24.47
N GLU A 196 1.42 -2.30 23.86
CA GLU A 196 2.81 -1.93 23.57
C GLU A 196 2.96 -1.16 22.26
N LEU A 197 1.97 -1.21 21.37
CA LEU A 197 2.02 -0.53 20.08
C LEU A 197 2.30 0.98 20.21
N PRO A 198 1.64 1.75 21.08
CA PRO A 198 1.92 3.18 21.20
C PRO A 198 3.38 3.47 21.55
N LYS A 199 3.99 2.69 22.46
CA LYS A 199 5.40 2.80 22.81
C LYS A 199 6.32 2.49 21.62
N THR A 200 5.99 1.49 20.84
CA THR A 200 6.73 1.13 19.63
C THR A 200 6.63 2.23 18.56
N LEU A 201 5.43 2.83 18.37
CA LEU A 201 5.25 3.98 17.47
C LEU A 201 6.06 5.19 17.92
N GLU A 202 6.05 5.51 19.21
CA GLU A 202 6.86 6.59 19.80
C GLU A 202 8.36 6.36 19.55
N TRP A 203 8.85 5.15 19.80
CA TRP A 203 10.25 4.79 19.51
C TRP A 203 10.60 4.95 18.03
N MET A 204 9.67 4.61 17.11
CA MET A 204 9.86 4.84 15.68
C MET A 204 9.81 6.32 15.28
N GLY A 205 9.39 7.22 16.16
CA GLY A 205 9.16 8.63 15.84
C GLY A 205 7.84 8.88 15.10
N VAL A 206 6.87 7.96 15.28
CA VAL A 206 5.54 8.03 14.63
C VAL A 206 4.52 8.40 15.71
N ASN A 207 4.45 9.67 16.07
CA ASN A 207 3.42 10.22 16.95
C ASN A 207 3.14 11.69 16.61
N GLU A 208 2.00 12.21 17.02
CA GLU A 208 1.56 13.58 16.72
C GLU A 208 2.54 14.67 17.17
N LYS A 209 3.32 14.42 18.23
CA LYS A 209 4.28 15.39 18.77
C LYS A 209 5.54 15.49 17.93
N THR A 210 5.95 14.39 17.29
CA THR A 210 7.19 14.32 16.52
C THR A 210 6.97 14.61 15.04
N LEU A 211 5.79 14.31 14.49
CA LEU A 211 5.47 14.52 13.08
C LEU A 211 5.07 15.99 12.84
N GLN A 212 6.05 16.81 12.46
CA GLN A 212 5.86 18.25 12.20
C GLN A 212 6.14 18.63 10.74
N CYS A 213 6.28 17.66 9.86
CA CYS A 213 6.51 17.92 8.45
C CYS A 213 5.18 17.98 7.67
N PRO A 214 5.06 18.89 6.70
CA PRO A 214 3.89 18.99 5.84
C PRO A 214 3.79 17.78 4.91
N LEU A 215 2.71 17.76 4.13
CA LEU A 215 2.41 16.71 3.17
C LEU A 215 3.56 16.47 2.17
N PRO A 216 4.19 15.29 2.19
CA PRO A 216 5.35 14.99 1.36
C PRO A 216 4.97 14.73 -0.11
N PRO A 217 5.94 14.78 -1.05
CA PRO A 217 5.70 14.42 -2.44
C PRO A 217 5.62 12.91 -2.69
N PHE A 218 5.85 12.08 -1.67
CA PHE A 218 5.75 10.62 -1.71
C PHE A 218 5.12 10.11 -0.41
N ALA A 219 4.68 8.85 -0.36
CA ALA A 219 4.07 8.27 0.84
C ALA A 219 5.11 8.19 1.99
N ALA A 220 4.94 9.03 2.99
CA ALA A 220 5.76 9.09 4.20
C ALA A 220 4.92 9.58 5.39
N PHE A 221 5.43 9.39 6.60
CA PHE A 221 4.83 9.94 7.80
C PHE A 221 4.96 11.47 7.81
N SER A 222 3.85 12.15 8.11
CA SER A 222 3.71 13.60 8.18
C SER A 222 2.64 13.97 9.21
N GLU A 223 2.40 15.24 9.44
CA GLU A 223 1.34 15.74 10.34
C GLU A 223 -0.06 15.25 9.97
N GLU A 224 -0.30 14.92 8.70
CA GLU A 224 -1.57 14.39 8.19
C GLU A 224 -1.69 12.86 8.35
N SER A 225 -0.64 12.19 8.80
CA SER A 225 -0.62 10.73 8.88
C SER A 225 -1.43 10.23 10.06
N ARG A 226 -2.01 9.03 9.91
CA ARG A 226 -2.78 8.37 10.95
C ARG A 226 -2.55 6.87 10.93
N VAL A 227 -2.46 6.28 12.11
CA VAL A 227 -2.37 4.83 12.32
C VAL A 227 -3.51 4.38 13.21
N ASP A 228 -4.32 3.45 12.73
CA ASP A 228 -5.43 2.87 13.47
C ASP A 228 -5.29 1.36 13.59
N TRP A 229 -5.73 0.85 14.73
CA TRP A 229 -5.96 -0.56 14.94
C TRP A 229 -7.43 -0.91 14.78
N VAL A 230 -7.73 -1.97 13.98
CA VAL A 230 -9.10 -2.43 13.73
C VAL A 230 -9.19 -3.93 14.03
N ASN A 231 -10.14 -4.32 14.86
CA ASN A 231 -10.38 -5.72 15.19
C ASN A 231 -11.42 -6.34 14.23
N LEU A 232 -10.97 -6.70 13.04
CA LEU A 232 -11.77 -7.33 11.99
C LEU A 232 -10.98 -8.45 11.31
N GLY A 233 -11.69 -9.46 10.81
CA GLY A 233 -11.10 -10.48 9.94
C GLY A 233 -10.90 -9.98 8.51
N VAL A 234 -9.99 -10.65 7.77
CA VAL A 234 -9.59 -10.26 6.40
C VAL A 234 -10.78 -10.12 5.44
N SER A 235 -11.65 -11.13 5.39
CA SER A 235 -12.80 -11.12 4.48
C SER A 235 -13.85 -10.09 4.89
N GLU A 236 -14.06 -9.89 6.18
CA GLU A 236 -14.98 -8.90 6.70
C GLU A 236 -14.53 -7.47 6.38
N PHE A 237 -13.26 -7.16 6.67
CA PHE A 237 -12.66 -5.89 6.29
C PHE A 237 -12.77 -5.64 4.79
N GLY A 238 -12.39 -6.61 3.98
CA GLY A 238 -12.48 -6.49 2.52
C GLY A 238 -13.90 -6.23 2.03
N CYS A 239 -14.90 -6.82 2.70
CA CYS A 239 -16.32 -6.56 2.42
C CYS A 239 -16.72 -5.15 2.78
N GLN A 240 -16.39 -4.70 3.99
CA GLN A 240 -16.68 -3.34 4.43
C GLN A 240 -15.97 -2.31 3.53
N PHE A 241 -14.71 -2.56 3.15
CA PHE A 241 -13.98 -1.69 2.23
C PHE A 241 -14.61 -1.65 0.83
N MET A 242 -15.03 -2.80 0.29
CA MET A 242 -15.76 -2.86 -0.97
C MET A 242 -17.08 -2.10 -0.89
N ASN A 243 -17.82 -2.28 0.19
CA ASN A 243 -19.11 -1.64 0.40
C ASN A 243 -18.98 -0.13 0.62
N TRP A 244 -17.96 0.33 1.35
CA TRP A 244 -17.67 1.76 1.49
C TRP A 244 -17.46 2.44 0.14
N ARG A 245 -16.63 1.84 -0.72
CA ARG A 245 -16.27 2.40 -2.04
C ARG A 245 -17.31 2.15 -3.12
N GLY A 246 -18.20 1.19 -2.93
CA GLY A 246 -19.18 0.77 -3.92
C GLY A 246 -20.47 1.58 -3.88
N TYR A 247 -21.21 1.57 -4.98
CA TYR A 247 -22.57 2.13 -5.04
C TYR A 247 -23.62 1.21 -4.42
N TYR A 248 -23.38 -0.11 -4.46
CA TYR A 248 -24.25 -1.12 -3.88
C TYR A 248 -23.64 -1.72 -2.65
N GLU A 249 -24.47 -1.98 -1.66
CA GLU A 249 -24.10 -2.76 -0.48
C GLU A 249 -24.32 -4.24 -0.74
N ARG A 250 -23.32 -5.06 -0.40
CA ARG A 250 -23.35 -6.50 -0.50
C ARG A 250 -23.25 -7.12 0.88
N ASP A 251 -24.12 -8.08 1.17
CA ASP A 251 -23.90 -8.96 2.31
C ASP A 251 -22.87 -10.03 1.89
N CYS A 252 -21.64 -9.88 2.36
CA CYS A 252 -20.57 -10.80 2.01
C CYS A 252 -20.67 -12.18 2.66
N ARG A 253 -21.58 -12.34 3.62
CA ARG A 253 -21.92 -13.64 4.22
C ARG A 253 -22.84 -14.45 3.30
N ARG A 254 -23.53 -13.80 2.40
CA ARG A 254 -24.55 -14.39 1.52
C ARG A 254 -24.15 -14.26 0.05
N VAL A 255 -23.34 -15.19 -0.43
CA VAL A 255 -22.71 -15.17 -1.76
C VAL A 255 -23.73 -15.08 -2.93
N LYS A 256 -25.01 -15.39 -2.71
CA LYS A 256 -26.05 -15.43 -3.75
C LYS A 256 -27.10 -14.32 -3.66
N GLU A 257 -27.03 -13.42 -2.68
CA GLU A 257 -27.99 -12.31 -2.60
C GLU A 257 -27.68 -11.20 -3.60
N LYS A 258 -28.74 -10.63 -4.19
CA LYS A 258 -28.61 -9.43 -5.03
C LYS A 258 -28.16 -8.25 -4.16
N PRO A 259 -27.19 -7.45 -4.62
CA PRO A 259 -26.74 -6.29 -3.85
C PRO A 259 -27.88 -5.31 -3.63
N LYS A 260 -28.02 -4.80 -2.40
CA LYS A 260 -29.02 -3.81 -2.03
C LYS A 260 -28.49 -2.40 -2.33
N LYS A 261 -29.36 -1.50 -2.80
CA LYS A 261 -29.01 -0.08 -2.94
C LYS A 261 -28.76 0.49 -1.54
N LYS A 262 -27.67 1.20 -1.36
CA LYS A 262 -27.44 2.00 -0.15
C LYS A 262 -28.47 3.13 -0.08
N LYS A 263 -28.99 3.39 1.11
CA LYS A 263 -29.88 4.54 1.36
C LYS A 263 -29.11 5.86 1.15
N ILE A 264 -27.86 5.93 1.65
CA ILE A 264 -26.96 7.07 1.48
C ILE A 264 -25.56 6.52 1.17
N PRO A 265 -25.21 6.23 -0.08
CA PRO A 265 -23.88 5.76 -0.41
C PRO A 265 -22.85 6.89 -0.31
N ALA A 266 -21.71 6.62 0.33
CA ALA A 266 -20.63 7.60 0.54
C ALA A 266 -20.16 8.25 -0.78
N PHE A 267 -20.24 7.50 -1.89
CA PHE A 267 -19.83 7.95 -3.22
C PHE A 267 -20.97 7.94 -4.26
N LYS A 268 -22.21 8.21 -3.82
CA LYS A 268 -23.34 8.32 -4.75
C LYS A 268 -23.09 9.40 -5.80
N GLN A 269 -22.63 10.56 -5.36
CA GLN A 269 -22.34 11.68 -6.25
C GLN A 269 -21.22 11.37 -7.24
N ASP A 270 -20.19 10.63 -6.81
CA ASP A 270 -19.14 10.15 -7.72
C ASP A 270 -19.71 9.24 -8.80
N HIS A 271 -20.61 8.32 -8.42
CA HIS A 271 -21.28 7.45 -9.37
C HIS A 271 -22.11 8.25 -10.37
N ASP A 272 -22.91 9.21 -9.89
CA ASP A 272 -23.81 9.99 -10.74
C ASP A 272 -23.00 10.87 -11.71
N ASN A 273 -21.94 11.57 -11.23
CA ASN A 273 -21.05 12.34 -12.08
C ASN A 273 -20.35 11.49 -13.15
N MET A 274 -19.92 10.27 -12.82
CA MET A 274 -19.28 9.37 -13.80
C MET A 274 -20.30 8.79 -14.78
N MET A 275 -21.56 8.64 -14.38
CA MET A 275 -22.65 8.30 -15.28
C MET A 275 -22.89 9.43 -16.31
N ASP A 276 -22.83 10.68 -15.89
CA ASP A 276 -22.91 11.85 -16.79
C ASP A 276 -21.78 11.80 -17.83
N VAL A 277 -20.55 11.53 -17.41
CA VAL A 277 -19.40 11.41 -18.33
C VAL A 277 -19.61 10.30 -19.38
N VAL A 278 -20.16 9.14 -18.99
CA VAL A 278 -20.51 8.08 -19.94
C VAL A 278 -21.54 8.55 -20.95
N ASN A 279 -22.53 9.30 -20.51
CA ASN A 279 -23.57 9.86 -21.37
C ASN A 279 -23.11 11.05 -22.23
N GLY A 280 -21.89 11.56 -21.98
CA GLY A 280 -21.32 12.72 -22.70
C GLY A 280 -21.66 14.07 -22.07
N ILE A 281 -22.24 14.06 -20.87
CA ILE A 281 -22.55 15.23 -20.07
C ILE A 281 -21.29 15.64 -19.26
N LEU A 282 -21.10 16.94 -19.03
CA LEU A 282 -20.00 17.45 -18.22
C LEU A 282 -20.29 17.19 -16.73
N PRO A 283 -19.37 16.51 -16.02
CA PRO A 283 -19.53 16.32 -14.58
C PRO A 283 -19.31 17.62 -13.82
N ALA A 284 -19.95 17.76 -12.67
CA ALA A 284 -19.76 18.92 -11.82
C ALA A 284 -18.32 19.00 -11.26
N TYR A 285 -17.79 17.86 -10.80
CA TYR A 285 -16.45 17.73 -10.23
C TYR A 285 -15.85 16.34 -10.50
N PRO A 286 -14.52 16.17 -10.34
CA PRO A 286 -13.91 14.86 -10.41
C PRO A 286 -14.30 13.99 -9.20
N PRO A 287 -14.20 12.65 -9.31
CA PRO A 287 -14.65 11.78 -8.24
C PRO A 287 -13.80 11.92 -6.97
N LYS A 288 -14.45 12.12 -5.82
CA LYS A 288 -13.80 12.26 -4.50
C LYS A 288 -12.99 11.03 -4.12
N ARG A 289 -13.42 9.83 -4.52
CA ARG A 289 -12.69 8.60 -4.21
C ARG A 289 -11.35 8.46 -4.96
N ALA A 290 -10.97 9.43 -5.81
CA ALA A 290 -9.65 9.52 -6.41
C ALA A 290 -8.53 9.62 -5.35
N VAL A 291 -8.84 10.12 -4.15
CA VAL A 291 -7.91 10.14 -3.01
C VAL A 291 -7.37 8.77 -2.60
N PHE A 292 -8.08 7.67 -2.93
CA PHE A 292 -7.59 6.31 -2.70
C PHE A 292 -6.60 5.82 -3.78
N GLY A 293 -6.10 6.71 -4.62
CA GLY A 293 -5.11 6.45 -5.66
C GLY A 293 -5.67 6.49 -7.08
N LEU A 294 -4.79 6.51 -8.07
CA LEU A 294 -5.10 6.55 -9.50
C LEU A 294 -4.35 5.44 -10.25
N PRO A 295 -4.85 4.96 -11.38
CA PRO A 295 -6.12 5.29 -12.02
C PRO A 295 -7.34 4.60 -11.40
N HIS A 296 -8.51 5.18 -11.63
CA HIS A 296 -9.80 4.55 -11.36
C HIS A 296 -10.53 4.18 -12.64
N ASN A 297 -11.22 3.04 -12.62
CA ASN A 297 -12.13 2.63 -13.69
C ASN A 297 -13.54 2.46 -13.12
N TYR A 298 -14.49 3.21 -13.67
CA TYR A 298 -15.91 3.06 -13.40
C TYR A 298 -16.52 2.26 -14.52
N PHE A 299 -17.23 1.19 -14.19
CA PHE A 299 -17.91 0.33 -15.15
C PHE A 299 -19.41 0.26 -14.81
N PHE A 300 -20.24 0.62 -15.78
CA PHE A 300 -21.68 0.68 -15.65
C PHE A 300 -22.32 -0.55 -16.32
N LYS A 301 -22.65 -1.55 -15.51
CA LYS A 301 -23.18 -2.83 -15.98
C LYS A 301 -24.48 -2.66 -16.76
N SER A 302 -25.40 -1.79 -16.32
CA SER A 302 -26.67 -1.52 -16.99
C SER A 302 -26.49 -0.95 -18.40
N ILE A 303 -25.54 -0.03 -18.58
CA ILE A 303 -25.20 0.52 -19.89
C ILE A 303 -24.58 -0.57 -20.77
N PHE A 304 -23.68 -1.36 -20.21
CA PHE A 304 -23.03 -2.45 -20.93
C PHE A 304 -24.05 -3.48 -21.45
N GLU A 305 -24.98 -3.92 -20.61
CA GLU A 305 -26.03 -4.87 -20.99
C GLU A 305 -26.94 -4.29 -22.08
N LYS A 306 -27.36 -3.03 -21.98
CA LYS A 306 -28.13 -2.34 -23.00
C LYS A 306 -27.39 -2.28 -24.34
N LEU A 307 -26.08 -1.98 -24.34
CA LEU A 307 -25.29 -1.95 -25.58
C LEU A 307 -25.14 -3.32 -26.20
N LEU A 308 -25.02 -4.41 -25.42
CA LEU A 308 -25.04 -5.76 -25.95
C LEU A 308 -26.39 -6.12 -26.62
N GLN A 309 -27.50 -5.69 -26.00
CA GLN A 309 -28.84 -5.87 -26.61
C GLN A 309 -29.00 -5.08 -27.92
N GLN A 310 -28.27 -3.98 -28.07
CA GLN A 310 -28.22 -3.18 -29.31
C GLN A 310 -27.26 -3.74 -30.37
N GLY A 311 -26.66 -4.92 -30.14
CA GLY A 311 -25.78 -5.59 -31.11
C GLY A 311 -24.32 -5.12 -31.09
N PHE A 312 -23.90 -4.32 -30.12
CA PHE A 312 -22.47 -3.97 -30.00
C PHE A 312 -21.65 -5.19 -29.54
N ASP A 313 -20.46 -5.36 -30.12
CA ASP A 313 -19.51 -6.35 -29.62
C ASP A 313 -19.10 -6.09 -28.17
N LYS A 314 -18.76 -7.16 -27.46
CA LYS A 314 -18.47 -7.13 -26.02
C LYS A 314 -17.33 -6.14 -25.65
N ARG A 315 -16.29 -6.03 -26.47
CA ARG A 315 -15.13 -5.14 -26.22
C ARG A 315 -15.54 -3.67 -26.38
N ARG A 316 -16.28 -3.36 -27.44
CA ARG A 316 -16.78 -2.01 -27.72
C ARG A 316 -17.82 -1.57 -26.68
N ALA A 317 -18.77 -2.44 -26.36
CA ALA A 317 -19.77 -2.20 -25.32
C ALA A 317 -19.11 -1.93 -23.98
N ARG A 318 -18.09 -2.71 -23.57
CA ARG A 318 -17.35 -2.49 -22.33
C ARG A 318 -16.63 -1.16 -22.31
N LYS A 319 -15.98 -0.77 -23.40
CA LYS A 319 -15.31 0.53 -23.50
C LYS A 319 -16.28 1.70 -23.39
N MET A 320 -17.44 1.62 -24.04
CA MET A 320 -18.50 2.64 -24.02
C MET A 320 -19.19 2.74 -22.65
N ALA A 321 -19.28 1.65 -21.90
CA ALA A 321 -19.86 1.59 -20.56
C ALA A 321 -18.86 1.90 -19.44
N SER A 322 -17.68 2.43 -19.76
CA SER A 322 -16.63 2.71 -18.78
C SER A 322 -16.21 4.16 -18.80
N VAL A 323 -15.82 4.67 -17.60
CA VAL A 323 -15.08 5.93 -17.44
C VAL A 323 -13.75 5.63 -16.78
N TYR A 324 -12.69 6.11 -17.40
CA TYR A 324 -11.34 5.97 -16.89
C TYR A 324 -10.88 7.32 -16.33
N VAL A 325 -10.50 7.34 -15.06
CA VAL A 325 -10.09 8.56 -14.34
C VAL A 325 -8.61 8.48 -14.02
N ASN A 326 -7.86 9.50 -14.41
CA ASN A 326 -6.44 9.61 -14.13
C ASN A 326 -6.01 11.08 -14.08
N TYR A 327 -4.73 11.35 -13.91
CA TYR A 327 -4.15 12.68 -14.05
C TYR A 327 -4.50 13.34 -15.40
N GLY A 328 -4.56 14.66 -15.39
CA GLY A 328 -4.89 15.45 -16.57
C GLY A 328 -3.99 15.17 -17.77
N SER A 329 -2.69 15.02 -17.53
CA SER A 329 -1.68 14.72 -18.56
C SER A 329 -1.69 13.28 -19.07
N ALA A 330 -2.29 12.33 -18.36
CA ALA A 330 -2.26 10.90 -18.72
C ALA A 330 -2.93 10.58 -20.08
N PHE A 331 -3.74 11.50 -20.60
CA PHE A 331 -4.41 11.37 -21.89
C PHE A 331 -3.82 12.28 -22.98
N ASP A 332 -2.78 13.03 -22.66
CA ASP A 332 -2.07 13.89 -23.62
C ASP A 332 -0.99 13.06 -24.32
N LYS A 333 -1.03 12.98 -25.65
CA LYS A 333 -0.11 12.14 -26.44
C LYS A 333 1.37 12.47 -26.25
N GLU A 334 1.66 13.73 -25.90
CA GLU A 334 3.05 14.25 -25.79
C GLU A 334 3.53 14.38 -24.32
N LYS A 335 2.66 14.29 -23.34
CA LYS A 335 2.95 14.63 -21.93
C LYS A 335 2.60 13.56 -20.92
N ALA A 336 2.36 12.33 -21.32
CA ALA A 336 2.01 11.23 -20.40
C ALA A 336 3.19 10.87 -19.45
N LYS A 337 3.52 11.79 -18.52
CA LYS A 337 4.61 11.62 -17.55
C LYS A 337 4.16 10.91 -16.27
N HIS A 338 2.89 11.01 -15.90
CA HIS A 338 2.38 10.50 -14.62
C HIS A 338 1.15 9.62 -14.85
N GLU A 339 1.33 8.33 -14.70
CA GLU A 339 0.25 7.38 -14.96
C GLU A 339 -0.44 6.87 -13.70
N ARG A 340 0.17 7.03 -12.51
CA ARG A 340 -0.32 6.42 -11.27
C ARG A 340 -0.07 7.30 -10.05
N HIS A 341 -1.07 7.32 -9.17
CA HIS A 341 -0.92 7.75 -7.79
C HIS A 341 -1.23 6.56 -6.88
N ALA A 342 -0.28 6.18 -6.04
CA ALA A 342 -0.45 5.04 -5.15
C ALA A 342 -1.48 5.35 -4.07
N SER A 343 -2.25 4.35 -3.61
CA SER A 343 -3.15 4.54 -2.47
C SER A 343 -2.38 5.07 -1.26
N PRO A 344 -2.84 6.13 -0.59
CA PRO A 344 -2.25 6.59 0.67
C PRO A 344 -2.61 5.68 1.84
N LEU A 345 -3.67 4.89 1.70
CA LEU A 345 -4.09 3.92 2.72
C LEU A 345 -3.35 2.61 2.49
N LEU A 346 -2.61 2.17 3.51
CA LEU A 346 -1.98 0.87 3.60
C LEU A 346 -2.76 0.02 4.60
N VAL A 347 -2.98 -1.23 4.24
CA VAL A 347 -3.67 -2.24 5.05
C VAL A 347 -2.68 -3.33 5.37
N HIS A 348 -2.55 -3.67 6.64
CA HIS A 348 -1.71 -4.77 7.10
C HIS A 348 -2.50 -5.67 8.04
N PHE A 349 -2.55 -6.96 7.73
CA PHE A 349 -3.15 -7.96 8.59
C PHE A 349 -2.08 -8.52 9.53
N HIS A 350 -2.27 -8.31 10.82
CA HIS A 350 -1.36 -8.75 11.87
C HIS A 350 -1.96 -9.94 12.61
N ASP A 351 -1.19 -11.02 12.74
CA ASP A 351 -1.60 -12.22 13.45
C ASP A 351 -0.36 -12.90 14.03
N VAL A 352 0.24 -12.24 15.01
CA VAL A 352 1.41 -12.75 15.75
C VAL A 352 1.34 -12.33 17.21
N HIS A 353 1.88 -13.16 18.07
CA HIS A 353 1.82 -12.95 19.51
C HIS A 353 0.36 -12.84 19.96
N ASN A 354 0.03 -11.85 20.79
CA ASN A 354 -1.33 -11.54 21.23
C ASN A 354 -1.95 -10.36 20.47
N ILE A 355 -1.46 -10.10 19.25
CA ILE A 355 -1.94 -9.02 18.39
C ILE A 355 -2.60 -9.64 17.16
N GLN A 356 -3.94 -9.63 17.13
CA GLN A 356 -4.72 -10.14 16.00
C GLN A 356 -5.67 -9.08 15.51
N GLY A 357 -5.51 -8.63 14.28
CA GLY A 357 -6.34 -7.60 13.65
C GLY A 357 -5.68 -6.91 12.48
N ILE A 358 -6.07 -5.67 12.25
CA ILE A 358 -5.66 -4.91 11.07
C ILE A 358 -5.03 -3.59 11.50
N MET A 359 -3.84 -3.34 10.99
CA MET A 359 -3.23 -2.02 11.05
C MET A 359 -3.60 -1.24 9.79
N LEU A 360 -4.33 -0.15 9.96
CA LEU A 360 -4.59 0.81 8.90
C LEU A 360 -3.63 1.97 9.04
N THR A 361 -2.78 2.17 8.04
CA THR A 361 -1.81 3.26 8.03
C THR A 361 -2.14 4.21 6.90
N PHE A 362 -2.42 5.46 7.24
CA PHE A 362 -2.64 6.52 6.28
C PHE A 362 -1.36 7.33 6.11
N LEU A 363 -0.76 7.22 4.93
CA LEU A 363 0.44 7.96 4.51
C LEU A 363 0.09 8.78 3.26
N PRO A 364 -0.50 9.96 3.41
CA PRO A 364 -0.84 10.80 2.28
C PRO A 364 0.41 11.34 1.60
N SER A 365 0.26 11.66 0.31
CA SER A 365 1.28 12.37 -0.45
C SER A 365 0.62 13.36 -1.41
N ARG A 366 1.35 14.42 -1.79
CA ARG A 366 0.82 15.37 -2.77
C ARG A 366 0.50 14.68 -4.09
N PHE A 367 -0.61 15.07 -4.69
CA PHE A 367 -0.88 14.75 -6.08
C PHE A 367 0.07 15.54 -6.97
N VAL A 368 0.59 14.89 -8.00
CA VAL A 368 1.59 15.48 -8.91
C VAL A 368 0.97 16.56 -9.79
N GLU A 369 -0.34 16.45 -10.03
CA GLU A 369 -1.12 17.40 -10.81
C GLU A 369 -2.36 17.85 -10.04
N ASP A 370 -2.75 19.10 -10.24
CA ASP A 370 -3.95 19.74 -9.70
C ASP A 370 -5.21 19.47 -10.53
N GLN A 371 -5.12 18.64 -11.56
CA GLN A 371 -6.21 18.29 -12.45
C GLN A 371 -6.34 16.77 -12.62
N LEU A 372 -7.60 16.31 -12.66
CA LEU A 372 -7.94 14.96 -13.10
C LEU A 372 -8.68 14.99 -14.43
N ALA A 373 -8.41 13.99 -15.25
CA ALA A 373 -9.12 13.74 -16.49
C ALA A 373 -10.00 12.51 -16.39
N MET A 374 -11.23 12.64 -16.88
CA MET A 374 -12.24 11.59 -16.94
C MET A 374 -12.50 11.26 -18.40
N LYS A 375 -12.13 10.05 -18.81
CA LYS A 375 -12.27 9.59 -20.20
C LYS A 375 -13.46 8.64 -20.32
N GLY A 376 -14.55 9.15 -20.88
CA GLY A 376 -15.70 8.40 -21.36
C GLY A 376 -15.78 8.49 -22.90
N LYS A 377 -16.89 9.01 -23.43
CA LYS A 377 -17.01 9.34 -24.87
C LYS A 377 -15.99 10.40 -25.31
N ARG A 378 -15.72 11.35 -24.44
CA ARG A 378 -14.69 12.39 -24.60
C ARG A 378 -13.83 12.47 -23.33
N VAL A 379 -12.70 13.16 -23.40
CA VAL A 379 -11.88 13.48 -22.25
C VAL A 379 -12.35 14.81 -21.66
N VAL A 380 -12.63 14.80 -20.37
CA VAL A 380 -13.00 16.00 -19.61
C VAL A 380 -11.96 16.18 -18.50
N LYS A 381 -11.33 17.35 -18.43
CA LYS A 381 -10.39 17.71 -17.38
C LYS A 381 -11.07 18.64 -16.37
N LYS A 382 -10.83 18.44 -15.09
CA LYS A 382 -11.35 19.27 -14.00
C LYS A 382 -10.27 19.49 -12.94
N PRO A 383 -10.24 20.66 -12.28
CA PRO A 383 -9.41 20.87 -11.10
C PRO A 383 -9.70 19.83 -10.03
N PHE A 384 -8.67 19.41 -9.33
CA PHE A 384 -8.78 18.41 -8.25
C PHE A 384 -7.90 18.82 -7.07
N GLN A 385 -8.53 18.93 -5.93
CA GLN A 385 -7.86 19.03 -4.63
C GLN A 385 -8.24 17.80 -3.82
N PRO A 386 -7.28 17.05 -3.30
CA PRO A 386 -7.56 15.86 -2.50
C PRO A 386 -8.26 16.24 -1.19
N ASP A 387 -9.44 15.65 -0.96
CA ASP A 387 -10.18 15.74 0.29
C ASP A 387 -9.83 14.52 1.16
N TRP A 388 -8.80 14.66 2.00
CA TRP A 388 -8.33 13.58 2.88
C TRP A 388 -9.36 13.18 3.94
N GLN A 389 -10.33 14.04 4.25
CA GLN A 389 -11.43 13.70 5.16
C GLN A 389 -12.21 12.46 4.70
N VAL A 390 -12.23 12.21 3.39
CA VAL A 390 -12.82 10.99 2.83
C VAL A 390 -12.11 9.72 3.34
N VAL A 391 -10.78 9.76 3.50
CA VAL A 391 -10.01 8.63 4.04
C VAL A 391 -10.19 8.52 5.54
N HIS A 392 -10.17 9.63 6.27
CA HIS A 392 -10.43 9.66 7.71
C HIS A 392 -11.84 9.11 8.03
N ASN A 393 -12.85 9.51 7.27
CA ASN A 393 -14.21 8.99 7.41
C ASN A 393 -14.28 7.49 7.16
N PHE A 394 -13.50 6.97 6.21
CA PHE A 394 -13.36 5.53 6.00
C PHE A 394 -12.74 4.84 7.23
N MET A 395 -11.62 5.35 7.74
CA MET A 395 -10.94 4.78 8.91
C MET A 395 -11.86 4.78 10.14
N ASN A 396 -12.59 5.87 10.37
CA ASN A 396 -13.60 5.96 11.42
C ASN A 396 -14.75 4.94 11.25
N HIS A 397 -15.20 4.75 9.99
CA HIS A 397 -16.24 3.77 9.66
C HIS A 397 -15.78 2.33 9.94
N MET A 398 -14.51 2.04 9.82
CA MET A 398 -13.94 0.73 10.17
C MET A 398 -13.87 0.47 11.67
N GLY A 399 -14.21 1.46 12.51
CA GLY A 399 -14.15 1.34 13.96
C GLY A 399 -12.71 1.30 14.48
N GLY A 400 -11.78 1.90 13.76
CA GLY A 400 -10.37 1.96 14.14
C GLY A 400 -10.17 2.74 15.43
N LYS A 401 -9.30 2.23 16.30
CA LYS A 401 -8.76 2.98 17.44
C LYS A 401 -7.45 3.59 16.99
N THR A 402 -7.36 4.91 17.03
CA THR A 402 -6.11 5.63 16.74
C THR A 402 -5.07 5.29 17.81
N LEU A 403 -3.85 4.99 17.36
CA LEU A 403 -2.72 4.58 18.19
C LEU A 403 -1.79 5.75 18.49
#